data_b00d7b17e530517fdad9fb1a23e0377e
#
_entry.id   b00d7b17e530517fdad9fb1a23e0377e
#
_cell.length_a   1.000
_cell.length_b   1.000
_cell.length_c   1.000
_cell.angle_alpha   90.00
_cell.angle_beta   90.00
_cell.angle_gamma   90.00
#
_symmetry.space_group_name_H-M   'P 1'
#
loop_
_entity.id
_entity.type
_entity.pdbx_description
1 polymer ?
#
loop_
_entity_poly.entity_id
_entity_poly.type
_entity_poly.pdbx_seq_one_letter_code
_entity_poly.pdbx_strand_id
1 'polypeptide(L)'
;MENSRGEGASLKTYEIIPKPPAILSKLGKEKYTEIAKSLVDEEKWKIGDEIALTALCVNYQRWMQAEKAIKTNKDLCFETETGYRQQIPEISIANNCMKMMLTFIKEFALTPRERVKLKELVLNPTEVENIDKELDDMIQK
;
A
#
# COMPACT_ATOMS: atom_id res chain seq x y z
N MET A 1 -11.14 2.14 -37.28
CA MET A 1 -10.45 0.95 -36.76
C MET A 1 -9.25 1.28 -35.86
N GLU A 2 -8.44 2.26 -36.24
CA GLU A 2 -7.26 2.63 -35.43
C GLU A 2 -7.62 3.27 -34.09
N ASN A 3 -8.64 4.10 -34.03
CA ASN A 3 -9.09 4.73 -32.78
C ASN A 3 -9.65 3.71 -31.78
N SER A 4 -10.32 2.66 -32.26
CA SER A 4 -10.84 1.61 -31.40
C SER A 4 -9.74 0.71 -30.83
N ARG A 5 -8.55 0.65 -31.45
CA ARG A 5 -7.40 -0.10 -30.95
C ARG A 5 -6.75 0.59 -29.75
N GLY A 6 -6.68 1.93 -29.76
CA GLY A 6 -6.14 2.68 -28.63
C GLY A 6 -7.03 2.57 -27.40
N GLU A 7 -8.32 2.76 -27.56
CA GLU A 7 -9.30 2.59 -26.49
C GLU A 7 -9.37 1.14 -26.00
N GLY A 8 -9.35 0.17 -26.94
CA GLY A 8 -9.35 -1.24 -26.60
C GLY A 8 -8.11 -1.68 -25.82
N ALA A 9 -6.93 -1.11 -26.14
CA ALA A 9 -5.69 -1.38 -25.40
C ALA A 9 -5.76 -0.85 -23.96
N SER A 10 -6.29 0.36 -23.77
CA SER A 10 -6.49 0.94 -22.42
C SER A 10 -7.47 0.13 -21.59
N LEU A 11 -8.63 -0.24 -22.16
CA LEU A 11 -9.62 -1.09 -21.49
C LEU A 11 -9.07 -2.47 -21.17
N LYS A 12 -8.35 -3.09 -22.10
CA LYS A 12 -7.69 -4.39 -21.88
C LYS A 12 -6.67 -4.33 -20.75
N THR A 13 -6.00 -3.21 -20.56
CA THR A 13 -5.02 -3.04 -19.49
C THR A 13 -5.68 -3.12 -18.12
N TYR A 14 -6.86 -2.50 -17.94
CA TYR A 14 -7.62 -2.62 -16.70
C TYR A 14 -8.31 -3.98 -16.57
N GLU A 15 -8.68 -4.63 -17.65
CA GLU A 15 -9.29 -5.96 -17.65
C GLU A 15 -8.36 -7.05 -17.14
N ILE A 16 -7.03 -6.85 -17.19
CA ILE A 16 -6.07 -7.81 -16.64
C ILE A 16 -6.01 -7.80 -15.10
N ILE A 17 -6.61 -6.80 -14.46
CA ILE A 17 -6.68 -6.73 -13.01
C ILE A 17 -7.71 -7.74 -12.52
N PRO A 18 -7.32 -8.77 -11.73
CA PRO A 18 -8.27 -9.69 -11.15
C PRO A 18 -9.26 -8.97 -10.25
N LYS A 19 -10.46 -9.49 -10.12
CA LYS A 19 -11.43 -8.95 -9.17
C LYS A 19 -10.88 -9.02 -7.75
N PRO A 20 -11.17 -8.01 -6.91
CA PRO A 20 -10.78 -8.05 -5.52
C PRO A 20 -11.30 -9.32 -4.84
N PRO A 21 -10.45 -10.07 -4.12
CA PRO A 21 -10.89 -11.30 -3.46
C PRO A 21 -12.01 -11.07 -2.44
N ALA A 22 -12.86 -12.05 -2.26
CA ALA A 22 -14.00 -11.99 -1.33
C ALA A 22 -13.57 -11.83 0.14
N ILE A 23 -12.33 -12.17 0.48
CA ILE A 23 -11.78 -11.99 1.83
C ILE A 23 -11.60 -10.52 2.21
N LEU A 24 -11.58 -9.63 1.21
CA LEU A 24 -11.46 -8.20 1.47
C LEU A 24 -12.81 -7.61 1.86
N SER A 25 -12.79 -6.72 2.85
CA SER A 25 -13.95 -5.89 3.18
C SER A 25 -14.20 -4.87 2.07
N LYS A 26 -15.31 -4.15 2.14
CA LYS A 26 -15.60 -3.07 1.20
C LYS A 26 -14.44 -2.08 1.11
N LEU A 27 -13.89 -1.68 2.26
CA LEU A 27 -12.75 -0.78 2.35
C LEU A 27 -11.50 -1.37 1.68
N GLY A 28 -11.22 -2.65 1.95
CA GLY A 28 -10.10 -3.36 1.33
C GLY A 28 -10.24 -3.49 -0.18
N LYS A 29 -11.45 -3.76 -0.66
CA LYS A 29 -11.73 -3.85 -2.11
C LYS A 29 -11.55 -2.52 -2.82
N GLU A 30 -12.01 -1.43 -2.21
CA GLU A 30 -11.82 -0.07 -2.74
C GLU A 30 -10.33 0.27 -2.85
N LYS A 31 -9.58 -0.02 -1.80
CA LYS A 31 -8.13 0.22 -1.79
C LYS A 31 -7.40 -0.65 -2.81
N TYR A 32 -7.78 -1.90 -2.94
CA TYR A 32 -7.24 -2.81 -3.96
C TYR A 32 -7.43 -2.23 -5.37
N THR A 33 -8.65 -1.82 -5.69
CA THR A 33 -8.98 -1.26 -7.00
C THR A 33 -8.20 0.03 -7.29
N GLU A 34 -8.12 0.91 -6.30
CA GLU A 34 -7.39 2.18 -6.40
C GLU A 34 -5.91 1.96 -6.72
N ILE A 35 -5.25 1.10 -5.94
CA ILE A 35 -3.82 0.81 -6.12
C ILE A 35 -3.56 0.06 -7.43
N ALA A 36 -4.38 -0.94 -7.74
CA ALA A 36 -4.23 -1.73 -8.98
C ALA A 36 -4.32 -0.83 -10.21
N LYS A 37 -5.29 0.07 -10.26
CA LYS A 37 -5.43 1.03 -11.37
C LYS A 37 -4.24 1.96 -11.47
N SER A 38 -3.75 2.43 -10.34
CA SER A 38 -2.55 3.27 -10.30
C SER A 38 -1.33 2.54 -10.87
N LEU A 39 -1.15 1.28 -10.49
CA LEU A 39 -0.03 0.46 -11.00
C LEU A 39 -0.16 0.19 -12.50
N VAL A 40 -1.37 -0.02 -12.99
CA VAL A 40 -1.61 -0.18 -14.43
C VAL A 40 -1.31 1.11 -15.19
N ASP A 41 -1.77 2.25 -14.67
CA ASP A 41 -1.52 3.56 -15.30
C ASP A 41 -0.03 3.90 -15.36
N GLU A 42 0.74 3.47 -14.37
CA GLU A 42 2.19 3.66 -14.31
C GLU A 42 2.97 2.53 -15.02
N GLU A 43 2.28 1.62 -15.69
CA GLU A 43 2.87 0.48 -16.40
C GLU A 43 3.70 -0.45 -15.50
N LYS A 44 3.31 -0.57 -14.23
CA LYS A 44 4.01 -1.38 -13.24
C LYS A 44 3.31 -2.70 -12.90
N TRP A 45 2.06 -2.85 -13.31
CA TRP A 45 1.28 -4.05 -13.02
C TRP A 45 1.88 -5.28 -13.69
N LYS A 46 2.09 -6.35 -12.92
CA LYS A 46 2.59 -7.63 -13.40
C LYS A 46 1.68 -8.76 -12.96
N ILE A 47 1.69 -9.85 -13.70
CA ILE A 47 0.97 -11.08 -13.32
C ILE A 47 1.53 -11.56 -11.98
N GLY A 48 0.64 -11.84 -11.03
CA GLY A 48 1.02 -12.25 -9.67
C GLY A 48 0.97 -11.12 -8.64
N ASP A 49 0.90 -9.87 -9.08
CA ASP A 49 0.82 -8.73 -8.18
C ASP A 49 -0.48 -8.74 -7.35
N GLU A 50 -1.53 -9.39 -7.84
CA GLU A 50 -2.79 -9.52 -7.12
C GLU A 50 -2.63 -10.20 -5.76
N ILE A 51 -1.69 -11.12 -5.62
CA ILE A 51 -1.44 -11.81 -4.35
C ILE A 51 -0.84 -10.84 -3.34
N ALA A 52 0.21 -10.14 -3.72
CA ALA A 52 0.87 -9.14 -2.86
C ALA A 52 -0.05 -7.98 -2.55
N LEU A 53 -0.81 -7.51 -3.53
CA LEU A 53 -1.76 -6.42 -3.35
C LEU A 53 -2.91 -6.83 -2.43
N THR A 54 -3.39 -8.07 -2.53
CA THR A 54 -4.39 -8.60 -1.61
C THR A 54 -3.86 -8.60 -0.17
N ALA A 55 -2.62 -9.04 0.03
CA ALA A 55 -1.98 -9.03 1.34
C ALA A 55 -1.85 -7.60 1.91
N LEU A 56 -1.47 -6.64 1.07
CA LEU A 56 -1.45 -5.23 1.46
C LEU A 56 -2.84 -4.75 1.90
N CYS A 57 -3.86 -5.06 1.13
CA CYS A 57 -5.24 -4.61 1.42
C CYS A 57 -5.83 -5.30 2.64
N VAL A 58 -5.49 -6.58 2.90
CA VAL A 58 -5.86 -7.27 4.14
C VAL A 58 -5.26 -6.55 5.35
N ASN A 59 -3.99 -6.17 5.27
CA ASN A 59 -3.33 -5.42 6.34
C ASN A 59 -3.93 -4.03 6.50
N TYR A 60 -4.27 -3.37 5.40
CA TYR A 60 -4.91 -2.06 5.40
C TYR A 60 -6.26 -2.09 6.13
N GLN A 61 -7.13 -3.04 5.79
CA GLN A 61 -8.45 -3.13 6.43
C GLN A 61 -8.36 -3.50 7.92
N ARG A 62 -7.40 -4.36 8.29
CA ARG A 62 -7.15 -4.72 9.69
C ARG A 62 -6.60 -3.55 10.48
N TRP A 63 -5.69 -2.81 9.87
CA TRP A 63 -5.13 -1.60 10.48
C TRP A 63 -6.21 -0.58 10.78
N MET A 64 -7.08 -0.30 9.81
CA MET A 64 -8.19 0.63 9.99
C MET A 64 -9.15 0.17 11.07
N GLN A 65 -9.45 -1.12 11.13
CA GLN A 65 -10.31 -1.69 12.16
C GLN A 65 -9.67 -1.55 13.55
N ALA A 66 -8.37 -1.86 13.68
CA ALA A 66 -7.64 -1.75 14.93
C ALA A 66 -7.57 -0.29 15.41
N GLU A 67 -7.25 0.65 14.52
CA GLU A 67 -7.19 2.08 14.87
C GLU A 67 -8.56 2.61 15.32
N LYS A 68 -9.64 2.17 14.69
CA LYS A 68 -11.00 2.52 15.10
C LYS A 68 -11.30 2.01 16.49
N ALA A 69 -10.93 0.78 16.81
CA ALA A 69 -11.09 0.19 18.13
C ALA A 69 -10.26 0.92 19.19
N ILE A 70 -9.02 1.29 18.89
CA ILE A 70 -8.16 2.07 19.77
C ILE A 70 -8.79 3.44 20.07
N LYS A 71 -9.27 4.13 19.04
CA LYS A 71 -9.92 5.42 19.17
C LYS A 71 -11.16 5.35 20.06
N THR A 72 -11.98 4.30 19.89
CA THR A 72 -13.22 4.11 20.64
C THR A 72 -12.93 3.75 22.10
N ASN A 73 -11.88 2.96 22.34
CA ASN A 73 -11.55 2.48 23.68
C ASN A 73 -10.99 3.59 24.59
N LYS A 74 -10.36 4.61 24.04
CA LYS A 74 -9.73 5.76 24.72
C LYS A 74 -8.49 5.41 25.54
N ASP A 75 -8.51 4.32 26.31
CA ASP A 75 -7.37 3.86 27.12
C ASP A 75 -6.52 2.86 26.34
N LEU A 76 -5.21 3.06 26.38
CA LEU A 76 -4.25 2.18 25.69
C LEU A 76 -3.94 0.92 26.52
N CYS A 77 -4.29 0.93 27.79
CA CYS A 77 -4.02 -0.18 28.71
C CYS A 77 -5.29 -0.51 29.49
N PHE A 78 -5.36 -1.76 29.93
CA PHE A 78 -6.38 -2.21 30.87
C PHE A 78 -5.72 -2.89 32.07
N GLU A 79 -6.44 -2.99 33.17
CA GLU A 79 -5.96 -3.64 34.38
C GLU A 79 -6.54 -5.05 34.43
N THR A 80 -5.65 -6.05 34.63
CA THR A 80 -6.05 -7.44 34.79
C THR A 80 -6.60 -7.70 36.21
N GLU A 81 -7.24 -8.84 36.43
CA GLU A 81 -7.77 -9.22 37.73
C GLU A 81 -6.72 -9.19 38.86
N THR A 82 -5.44 -9.42 38.49
CA THR A 82 -4.32 -9.39 39.45
C THR A 82 -3.73 -7.99 39.63
N GLY A 83 -4.34 -6.96 39.07
CA GLY A 83 -3.84 -5.58 39.16
C GLY A 83 -2.73 -5.21 38.20
N TYR A 84 -2.40 -6.07 37.25
CA TYR A 84 -1.37 -5.83 36.27
C TYR A 84 -1.92 -4.99 35.09
N ARG A 85 -1.20 -3.93 34.73
CA ARG A 85 -1.56 -3.12 33.56
C ARG A 85 -1.05 -3.77 32.28
N GLN A 86 -1.93 -3.97 31.34
CA GLN A 86 -1.63 -4.60 30.08
C GLN A 86 -2.15 -3.76 28.93
N GLN A 87 -1.35 -3.67 27.86
CA GLN A 87 -1.72 -2.95 26.65
C GLN A 87 -2.89 -3.67 25.96
N ILE A 88 -3.84 -2.91 25.40
CA ILE A 88 -4.91 -3.50 24.60
C ILE A 88 -4.32 -4.18 23.37
N PRO A 89 -4.85 -5.35 22.95
CA PRO A 89 -4.25 -6.12 21.85
C PRO A 89 -4.32 -5.41 20.50
N GLU A 90 -5.24 -4.50 20.32
CA GLU A 90 -5.42 -3.76 19.07
C GLU A 90 -4.19 -2.92 18.71
N ILE A 91 -3.44 -2.44 19.69
CA ILE A 91 -2.21 -1.67 19.46
C ILE A 91 -1.14 -2.52 18.75
N SER A 92 -0.94 -3.75 19.23
CA SER A 92 0.01 -4.70 18.61
C SER A 92 -0.45 -5.06 17.19
N ILE A 93 -1.75 -5.28 17.00
CA ILE A 93 -2.34 -5.56 15.69
C ILE A 93 -2.07 -4.40 14.74
N ALA A 94 -2.36 -3.17 15.16
CA ALA A 94 -2.13 -1.97 14.35
C ALA A 94 -0.65 -1.81 13.97
N ASN A 95 0.24 -1.99 14.93
CA ASN A 95 1.69 -1.87 14.70
C ASN A 95 2.20 -2.92 13.72
N ASN A 96 1.75 -4.16 13.85
CA ASN A 96 2.13 -5.25 12.95
C ASN A 96 1.61 -4.99 11.53
N CYS A 97 0.37 -4.53 11.41
CA CYS A 97 -0.21 -4.18 10.11
C CYS A 97 0.57 -3.05 9.43
N MET A 98 0.95 -2.01 10.18
CA MET A 98 1.76 -0.91 9.64
C MET A 98 3.11 -1.39 9.10
N LYS A 99 3.78 -2.27 9.83
CA LYS A 99 5.07 -2.85 9.39
C LYS A 99 4.92 -3.65 8.10
N MET A 100 3.89 -4.49 8.03
CA MET A 100 3.63 -5.29 6.83
C MET A 100 3.24 -4.42 5.64
N MET A 101 2.41 -3.40 5.86
CA MET A 101 2.05 -2.46 4.80
C MET A 101 3.26 -1.72 4.24
N LEU A 102 4.20 -1.28 5.09
CA LEU A 102 5.41 -0.61 4.64
C LEU A 102 6.24 -1.48 3.70
N THR A 103 6.32 -2.78 3.98
CA THR A 103 7.02 -3.74 3.12
C THR A 103 6.39 -3.78 1.72
N PHE A 104 5.06 -3.91 1.64
CA PHE A 104 4.35 -3.94 0.36
C PHE A 104 4.36 -2.60 -0.37
N ILE A 105 4.27 -1.50 0.39
CA ILE A 105 4.35 -0.15 -0.18
C ILE A 105 5.69 0.06 -0.88
N LYS A 106 6.77 -0.42 -0.30
CA LYS A 106 8.10 -0.37 -0.92
C LYS A 106 8.17 -1.22 -2.18
N GLU A 107 7.65 -2.45 -2.12
CA GLU A 107 7.67 -3.35 -3.28
C GLU A 107 6.88 -2.79 -4.47
N PHE A 108 5.76 -2.14 -4.22
CA PHE A 108 4.95 -1.50 -5.27
C PHE A 108 5.43 -0.09 -5.61
N ALA A 109 6.49 0.41 -4.96
CA ALA A 109 7.01 1.75 -5.14
C ALA A 109 5.93 2.84 -4.99
N LEU A 110 5.11 2.71 -3.96
CA LEU A 110 4.01 3.64 -3.70
C LEU A 110 4.45 4.91 -2.96
N THR A 111 5.72 5.02 -2.55
CA THR A 111 6.29 6.23 -1.98
C THR A 111 7.10 6.99 -3.02
N PRO A 112 7.24 8.32 -2.90
CA PRO A 112 8.07 9.09 -3.84
C PRO A 112 9.52 8.59 -3.92
N ARG A 113 10.10 8.20 -2.80
CA ARG A 113 11.47 7.67 -2.74
C ARG A 113 11.61 6.36 -3.53
N GLU A 114 10.68 5.44 -3.37
CA GLU A 114 10.70 4.17 -4.08
C GLU A 114 10.43 4.35 -5.58
N ARG A 115 9.59 5.33 -5.95
CA ARG A 115 9.38 5.70 -7.35
C ARG A 115 10.65 6.21 -7.99
N VAL A 116 11.44 7.00 -7.27
CA VAL A 116 12.74 7.50 -7.73
C VAL A 116 13.71 6.33 -7.95
N LYS A 117 13.77 5.37 -7.02
CA LYS A 117 14.60 4.17 -7.16
C LYS A 117 14.24 3.34 -8.38
N LEU A 118 12.96 3.22 -8.71
CA LEU A 118 12.55 2.56 -9.95
C LEU A 118 13.05 3.28 -11.19
N LYS A 119 13.09 4.60 -11.17
CA LYS A 119 13.64 5.40 -12.27
C LYS A 119 15.14 5.20 -12.44
N GLU A 120 15.87 4.78 -11.40
CA GLU A 120 17.29 4.43 -11.51
C GLU A 120 17.58 3.37 -12.58
N LEU A 121 16.62 2.48 -12.81
CA LEU A 121 16.74 1.44 -13.83
C LEU A 121 16.59 1.99 -15.25
N VAL A 122 16.09 3.21 -15.39
CA VAL A 122 15.73 3.81 -16.69
C VAL A 122 16.51 5.10 -16.96
N LEU A 123 16.81 5.88 -15.92
CA LEU A 123 17.51 7.16 -16.02
C LEU A 123 19.02 7.00 -15.84
N ASN A 124 19.74 8.02 -16.33
CA ASN A 124 21.18 8.07 -16.16
C ASN A 124 21.53 8.23 -14.66
N PRO A 125 22.59 7.54 -14.14
CA PRO A 125 22.92 7.55 -12.71
C PRO A 125 23.13 8.92 -12.10
N THR A 126 23.65 9.89 -12.87
CA THR A 126 23.89 11.26 -12.37
C THR A 126 22.57 11.98 -12.06
N GLU A 127 21.55 11.81 -12.91
CA GLU A 127 20.24 12.40 -12.68
C GLU A 127 19.56 11.82 -11.45
N VAL A 128 19.74 10.52 -11.25
CA VAL A 128 19.19 9.81 -10.08
C VAL A 128 19.84 10.31 -8.78
N GLU A 129 21.15 10.46 -8.74
CA GLU A 129 21.85 10.96 -7.56
C GLU A 129 21.36 12.36 -7.16
N ASN A 130 21.12 13.22 -8.13
CA ASN A 130 20.62 14.57 -7.88
C ASN A 130 19.21 14.55 -7.30
N ILE A 131 18.34 13.68 -7.82
CA ILE A 131 16.98 13.52 -7.32
C ILE A 131 16.99 12.97 -5.89
N ASP A 132 17.82 11.98 -5.60
CA ASP A 132 17.97 11.41 -4.26
C ASP A 132 18.46 12.45 -3.25
N LYS A 133 19.41 13.28 -3.61
CA LYS A 133 19.88 14.37 -2.76
C LYS A 133 18.79 15.40 -2.46
N GLU A 134 18.02 15.78 -3.47
CA GLU A 134 16.89 16.70 -3.30
C GLU A 134 15.85 16.14 -2.35
N LEU A 135 15.52 14.85 -2.49
CA LEU A 135 14.56 14.18 -1.62
C LEU A 135 15.07 14.07 -0.18
N ASP A 136 16.32 13.72 0.02
CA ASP A 136 16.93 13.64 1.35
C ASP A 136 16.96 15.01 2.03
N ASP A 137 17.28 16.07 1.29
CA ASP A 137 17.24 17.44 1.79
C ASP A 137 15.83 17.86 2.23
N MET A 138 14.79 17.45 1.49
CA MET A 138 13.40 17.71 1.85
C MET A 138 12.96 16.96 3.11
N ILE A 139 13.46 15.75 3.32
CA ILE A 139 13.12 14.91 4.48
C ILE A 139 13.82 15.42 5.75
N GLN A 140 15.05 15.95 5.64
CA GLN A 140 15.82 16.45 6.79
C GLN A 140 15.36 17.82 7.31
N LYS A 141 14.56 18.50 6.55
CA LYS A 141 13.95 19.77 6.96
C LYS A 141 12.62 19.53 7.64
#